data_df076ef5ce28b37d7359fe27b58a105a
#
_entry.id   df076ef5ce28b37d7359fe27b58a105a
#
_cell.length_a   1.000
_cell.length_b   1.000
_cell.length_c   1.000
_cell.angle_alpha   90.00
_cell.angle_beta   90.00
_cell.angle_gamma   90.00
#
_symmetry.space_group_name_H-M   'P 1'
#
loop_
_entity.id
_entity.type
_entity.pdbx_description
1 polymer ?
#
loop_
_entity_poly.entity_id
_entity_poly.type
_entity_poly.pdbx_seq_one_letter_code
_entity_poly.pdbx_strand_id
1 'polypeptide(L)'
;MELIPIRTHGKFADAAYEAIRNGIRMGQILPGTRLQETELATQLGTSKTPVREALGRLVSDGLATSSGRTGVYVTRLSQDEIVDLYEAREIIEPALARLAAERATDEDIEALQESVAEFAGALDADDIYSLMDLDSQFHEMIASIASNSMLADARERLDNCIAIARVTSLRRSQHKTSALSLKEHTQICAAIAEHDGKKAERRMAEHIRKRRTGLLGKTAPKVATTTAPA
;
A
#
# COMPACT_ATOMS: atom_id res chain seq x y z
N MET A 1 -29.48 -19.94 -20.73
CA MET A 1 -28.09 -19.68 -21.08
C MET A 1 -27.26 -20.55 -20.16
N GLU A 2 -26.69 -21.63 -20.66
CA GLU A 2 -25.92 -22.59 -19.87
C GLU A 2 -24.45 -22.14 -19.93
N LEU A 3 -23.85 -21.82 -18.75
CA LEU A 3 -22.43 -21.47 -18.65
C LEU A 3 -21.62 -22.76 -18.49
N ILE A 4 -20.63 -22.94 -19.35
CA ILE A 4 -19.72 -24.07 -19.28
C ILE A 4 -18.68 -23.80 -18.17
N PRO A 5 -18.41 -24.76 -17.26
CA PRO A 5 -17.47 -24.54 -16.18
C PRO A 5 -16.04 -24.36 -16.70
N ILE A 6 -15.38 -23.27 -16.27
CA ILE A 6 -13.97 -22.98 -16.57
C ILE A 6 -13.12 -23.92 -15.70
N ARG A 7 -12.32 -24.75 -16.32
CA ARG A 7 -11.42 -25.68 -15.63
C ARG A 7 -10.10 -25.00 -15.27
N THR A 8 -9.80 -24.92 -13.98
CA THR A 8 -8.48 -24.93 -13.28
C THR A 8 -7.29 -24.11 -13.81
N HIS A 9 -7.43 -23.15 -14.73
CA HIS A 9 -6.33 -22.25 -15.11
C HIS A 9 -6.06 -21.15 -14.07
N GLY A 10 -7.02 -20.85 -13.18
CA GLY A 10 -6.96 -19.77 -12.20
C GLY A 10 -5.79 -19.88 -11.23
N LYS A 11 -5.47 -21.06 -10.71
CA LYS A 11 -4.44 -21.22 -9.66
C LYS A 11 -3.04 -20.73 -10.07
N PHE A 12 -2.61 -20.98 -11.31
CA PHE A 12 -1.31 -20.51 -11.79
C PHE A 12 -1.31 -19.01 -12.10
N ALA A 13 -2.42 -18.46 -12.58
CA ALA A 13 -2.55 -17.02 -12.79
C ALA A 13 -2.60 -16.26 -11.46
N ASP A 14 -3.30 -16.79 -10.45
CA ASP A 14 -3.32 -16.22 -9.09
C ASP A 14 -1.94 -16.27 -8.46
N ALA A 15 -1.24 -17.40 -8.53
CA ALA A 15 0.12 -17.54 -8.02
C ALA A 15 1.10 -16.58 -8.71
N ALA A 16 1.01 -16.45 -10.04
CA ALA A 16 1.84 -15.51 -10.80
C ALA A 16 1.52 -14.05 -10.45
N TYR A 17 0.24 -13.71 -10.30
CA TYR A 17 -0.19 -12.39 -9.86
C TYR A 17 0.38 -12.03 -8.49
N GLU A 18 0.20 -12.90 -7.49
CA GLU A 18 0.71 -12.65 -6.13
C GLU A 18 2.23 -12.58 -6.08
N ALA A 19 2.94 -13.44 -6.81
CA ALA A 19 4.40 -13.41 -6.85
C ALA A 19 4.92 -12.08 -7.43
N ILE A 20 4.34 -11.61 -8.55
CA ILE A 20 4.76 -10.35 -9.18
C ILE A 20 4.34 -9.15 -8.31
N ARG A 21 3.11 -9.15 -7.79
CA ARG A 21 2.59 -8.13 -6.87
C ARG A 21 3.51 -7.97 -5.66
N ASN A 22 3.87 -9.06 -5.01
CA ASN A 22 4.77 -9.05 -3.87
C ASN A 22 6.17 -8.55 -4.26
N GLY A 23 6.70 -8.97 -5.41
CA GLY A 23 7.97 -8.46 -5.94
C GLY A 23 7.97 -6.95 -6.15
N ILE A 24 6.85 -6.37 -6.61
CA ILE A 24 6.67 -4.92 -6.76
C ILE A 24 6.56 -4.25 -5.37
N ARG A 25 5.71 -4.76 -4.49
CA ARG A 25 5.48 -4.20 -3.14
C ARG A 25 6.75 -4.19 -2.29
N MET A 26 7.58 -5.22 -2.40
CA MET A 26 8.86 -5.34 -1.69
C MET A 26 10.02 -4.62 -2.41
N GLY A 27 9.77 -3.97 -3.54
CA GLY A 27 10.80 -3.25 -4.29
C GLY A 27 11.84 -4.15 -4.97
N GLN A 28 11.58 -5.43 -5.08
CA GLN A 28 12.39 -6.37 -5.89
C GLN A 28 12.22 -6.07 -7.37
N ILE A 29 11.02 -5.67 -7.78
CA ILE A 29 10.72 -5.18 -9.12
C ILE A 29 10.43 -3.67 -9.02
N LEU A 30 11.35 -2.87 -9.53
CA LEU A 30 11.30 -1.40 -9.35
C LEU A 30 10.25 -0.72 -10.24
N PRO A 31 9.69 0.44 -9.84
CA PRO A 31 8.82 1.25 -10.68
C PRO A 31 9.46 1.56 -12.03
N GLY A 32 8.69 1.34 -13.10
CA GLY A 32 9.10 1.48 -14.49
C GLY A 32 9.87 0.31 -15.08
N THR A 33 10.07 -0.77 -14.33
CA THR A 33 10.63 -2.02 -14.88
C THR A 33 9.66 -2.61 -15.88
N ARG A 34 10.18 -3.07 -17.02
CA ARG A 34 9.38 -3.79 -18.03
C ARG A 34 9.10 -5.20 -17.54
N LEU A 35 7.83 -5.59 -17.57
CA LEU A 35 7.37 -6.93 -17.19
C LEU A 35 7.27 -7.82 -18.45
N GLN A 36 8.30 -8.61 -18.71
CA GLN A 36 8.35 -9.45 -19.90
C GLN A 36 7.73 -10.82 -19.64
N GLU A 37 6.68 -11.18 -20.39
CA GLU A 37 5.97 -12.46 -20.23
C GLU A 37 6.91 -13.68 -20.27
N THR A 38 7.89 -13.68 -21.18
CA THR A 38 8.81 -14.81 -21.35
C THR A 38 9.74 -14.96 -20.15
N GLU A 39 10.28 -13.86 -19.66
CA GLU A 39 11.21 -13.85 -18.53
C GLU A 39 10.49 -14.25 -17.23
N LEU A 40 9.33 -13.65 -16.98
CA LEU A 40 8.51 -13.98 -15.81
C LEU A 40 8.02 -15.43 -15.84
N ALA A 41 7.60 -15.95 -17.00
CA ALA A 41 7.21 -17.35 -17.14
C ALA A 41 8.36 -18.31 -16.79
N THR A 42 9.58 -17.98 -17.22
CA THR A 42 10.78 -18.77 -16.90
C THR A 42 11.10 -18.72 -15.41
N GLN A 43 11.08 -17.52 -14.80
CA GLN A 43 11.38 -17.34 -13.37
C GLN A 43 10.35 -18.02 -12.46
N LEU A 44 9.06 -17.99 -12.87
CA LEU A 44 7.95 -18.58 -12.10
C LEU A 44 7.72 -20.07 -12.42
N GLY A 45 8.48 -20.66 -13.32
CA GLY A 45 8.33 -22.07 -13.68
C GLY A 45 6.98 -22.40 -14.32
N THR A 46 6.38 -21.46 -15.07
CA THR A 46 5.05 -21.62 -15.67
C THR A 46 5.05 -21.25 -17.17
N SER A 47 3.88 -21.33 -17.81
CA SER A 47 3.72 -20.89 -19.21
C SER A 47 3.37 -19.39 -19.30
N LYS A 48 3.42 -18.82 -20.52
CA LYS A 48 3.10 -17.40 -20.76
C LYS A 48 1.63 -17.03 -20.50
N THR A 49 0.71 -17.97 -20.66
CA THR A 49 -0.73 -17.70 -20.54
C THR A 49 -1.10 -17.21 -19.14
N PRO A 50 -0.82 -17.92 -18.02
CA PRO A 50 -1.12 -17.43 -16.69
C PRO A 50 -0.37 -16.14 -16.34
N VAL A 51 0.86 -15.95 -16.86
CA VAL A 51 1.60 -14.69 -16.66
C VAL A 51 0.89 -13.53 -17.35
N ARG A 52 0.40 -13.72 -18.59
CA ARG A 52 -0.36 -12.67 -19.30
C ARG A 52 -1.64 -12.30 -18.57
N GLU A 53 -2.38 -13.27 -18.03
CA GLU A 53 -3.56 -13.05 -17.21
C GLU A 53 -3.20 -12.26 -15.94
N ALA A 54 -2.13 -12.64 -15.25
CA ALA A 54 -1.61 -11.94 -14.08
C ALA A 54 -1.23 -10.48 -14.41
N LEU A 55 -0.51 -10.25 -15.53
CA LEU A 55 -0.16 -8.91 -15.98
C LEU A 55 -1.39 -8.06 -16.31
N GLY A 56 -2.42 -8.64 -16.89
CA GLY A 56 -3.70 -7.97 -17.13
C GLY A 56 -4.34 -7.50 -15.83
N ARG A 57 -4.34 -8.34 -14.79
CA ARG A 57 -4.84 -7.98 -13.45
C ARG A 57 -4.00 -6.89 -12.80
N LEU A 58 -2.67 -6.98 -12.85
CA LEU A 58 -1.79 -5.94 -12.33
C LEU A 58 -2.03 -4.57 -12.98
N VAL A 59 -2.38 -4.55 -14.27
CA VAL A 59 -2.77 -3.32 -14.98
C VAL A 59 -4.13 -2.80 -14.47
N SER A 60 -5.12 -3.68 -14.29
CA SER A 60 -6.43 -3.32 -13.73
C SER A 60 -6.34 -2.76 -12.32
N ASP A 61 -5.39 -3.27 -11.51
CA ASP A 61 -5.17 -2.88 -10.11
C ASP A 61 -4.21 -1.69 -9.97
N GLY A 62 -3.74 -1.11 -11.09
CA GLY A 62 -2.88 0.07 -11.10
C GLY A 62 -1.41 -0.19 -10.74
N LEU A 63 -1.01 -1.45 -10.46
CA LEU A 63 0.38 -1.83 -10.20
C LEU A 63 1.26 -1.80 -11.46
N ALA A 64 0.65 -1.94 -12.62
CA ALA A 64 1.33 -1.87 -13.91
C ALA A 64 0.56 -0.99 -14.89
N THR A 65 1.26 -0.50 -15.89
CA THR A 65 0.68 0.26 -17.01
C THR A 65 0.99 -0.45 -18.32
N SER A 66 -0.02 -0.51 -19.20
CA SER A 66 0.16 -1.04 -20.55
C SER A 66 0.46 0.12 -21.51
N SER A 67 1.59 0.07 -22.17
CA SER A 67 1.99 1.04 -23.20
C SER A 67 1.81 0.44 -24.59
N GLY A 68 0.60 0.03 -24.93
CA GLY A 68 0.21 -0.47 -26.22
C GLY A 68 1.24 -1.40 -26.88
N ARG A 69 1.99 -0.92 -27.88
CA ARG A 69 2.99 -1.72 -28.62
C ARG A 69 4.27 -2.03 -27.85
N THR A 70 4.57 -1.33 -26.76
CA THR A 70 5.87 -1.44 -26.07
C THR A 70 5.86 -2.41 -24.88
N GLY A 71 4.70 -2.81 -24.41
CA GLY A 71 4.54 -3.84 -23.37
C GLY A 71 3.96 -3.32 -22.06
N VAL A 72 4.11 -4.12 -20.99
CA VAL A 72 3.62 -3.83 -19.64
C VAL A 72 4.81 -3.39 -18.78
N TYR A 73 4.62 -2.36 -17.97
CA TYR A 73 5.63 -1.78 -17.10
C TYR A 73 5.07 -1.58 -15.69
N VAL A 74 5.90 -1.73 -14.66
CA VAL A 74 5.51 -1.35 -13.30
C VAL A 74 5.18 0.14 -13.28
N THR A 75 4.07 0.50 -12.69
CA THR A 75 3.60 1.89 -12.57
C THR A 75 4.67 2.78 -11.93
N ARG A 76 4.80 4.00 -12.43
CA ARG A 76 5.54 5.09 -11.80
C ARG A 76 4.57 6.18 -11.43
N LEU A 77 4.63 6.64 -10.19
CA LEU A 77 3.85 7.78 -9.76
C LEU A 77 4.66 9.07 -9.95
N SER A 78 4.05 10.06 -10.57
CA SER A 78 4.52 11.43 -10.59
C SER A 78 4.43 12.07 -9.20
N GLN A 79 5.06 13.24 -9.02
CA GLN A 79 4.94 13.97 -7.75
C GLN A 79 3.49 14.41 -7.47
N ASP A 80 2.76 14.82 -8.49
CA ASP A 80 1.37 15.24 -8.36
C ASP A 80 0.46 14.05 -7.97
N GLU A 81 0.64 12.89 -8.59
CA GLU A 81 -0.08 11.66 -8.23
C GLU A 81 0.23 11.20 -6.78
N ILE A 82 1.47 11.41 -6.31
CA ILE A 82 1.83 11.16 -4.91
C ILE A 82 1.12 12.16 -3.98
N VAL A 83 1.01 13.42 -4.36
CA VAL A 83 0.24 14.41 -3.59
C VAL A 83 -1.22 13.99 -3.50
N ASP A 84 -1.85 13.69 -4.62
CA ASP A 84 -3.26 13.27 -4.68
C ASP A 84 -3.52 11.99 -3.87
N LEU A 85 -2.60 11.01 -3.94
CA LEU A 85 -2.64 9.79 -3.13
C LEU A 85 -2.66 10.11 -1.63
N TYR A 86 -1.76 10.98 -1.17
CA TYR A 86 -1.68 11.32 0.25
C TYR A 86 -2.85 12.19 0.71
N GLU A 87 -3.41 13.04 -0.14
CA GLU A 87 -4.65 13.77 0.14
C GLU A 87 -5.84 12.81 0.36
N ALA A 88 -5.96 11.78 -0.47
CA ALA A 88 -6.98 10.74 -0.30
C ALA A 88 -6.76 9.95 1.01
N ARG A 89 -5.51 9.58 1.32
CA ARG A 89 -5.16 8.92 2.58
C ARG A 89 -5.49 9.77 3.80
N GLU A 90 -5.22 11.08 3.77
CA GLU A 90 -5.51 12.02 4.85
C GLU A 90 -7.01 12.15 5.13
N ILE A 91 -7.88 11.73 4.22
CA ILE A 91 -9.35 11.71 4.40
C ILE A 91 -9.80 10.34 4.90
N ILE A 92 -9.33 9.26 4.29
CA ILE A 92 -9.84 7.90 4.51
C ILE A 92 -9.28 7.29 5.79
N GLU A 93 -7.97 7.31 5.99
CA GLU A 93 -7.33 6.58 7.08
C GLU A 93 -7.62 7.17 8.48
N PRO A 94 -7.70 8.50 8.67
CA PRO A 94 -8.15 9.06 9.95
C PRO A 94 -9.59 8.67 10.31
N ALA A 95 -10.50 8.65 9.32
CA ALA A 95 -11.87 8.20 9.54
C ALA A 95 -11.93 6.73 9.96
N LEU A 96 -11.11 5.87 9.34
CA LEU A 96 -10.97 4.46 9.73
C LEU A 96 -10.42 4.32 11.16
N ALA A 97 -9.38 5.08 11.52
CA ALA A 97 -8.80 5.04 12.87
C ALA A 97 -9.82 5.50 13.95
N ARG A 98 -10.64 6.51 13.64
CA ARG A 98 -11.73 6.93 14.54
C ARG A 98 -12.74 5.81 14.74
N LEU A 99 -13.22 5.20 13.66
CA LEU A 99 -14.19 4.11 13.73
C LEU A 99 -13.60 2.87 14.43
N ALA A 100 -12.32 2.57 14.21
CA ALA A 100 -11.62 1.49 14.89
C ALA A 100 -11.61 1.75 16.42
N ALA A 101 -11.28 2.95 16.86
CA ALA A 101 -11.32 3.30 18.28
C ALA A 101 -12.72 3.17 18.89
N GLU A 102 -13.78 3.50 18.13
CA GLU A 102 -15.17 3.38 18.57
C GLU A 102 -15.67 1.91 18.65
N ARG A 103 -15.01 0.95 18.00
CA ARG A 103 -15.50 -0.40 17.74
C ARG A 103 -14.58 -1.54 18.19
N ALA A 104 -13.31 -1.22 18.46
CA ALA A 104 -12.31 -2.23 18.81
C ALA A 104 -12.75 -3.06 20.02
N THR A 105 -12.56 -4.37 19.93
CA THR A 105 -12.64 -5.28 21.06
C THR A 105 -11.31 -5.35 21.81
N ASP A 106 -11.28 -5.99 22.98
CA ASP A 106 -10.02 -6.19 23.70
C ASP A 106 -9.04 -7.05 22.87
N GLU A 107 -9.55 -8.04 22.14
CA GLU A 107 -8.75 -8.88 21.24
C GLU A 107 -8.15 -8.09 20.07
N ASP A 108 -8.91 -7.14 19.51
CA ASP A 108 -8.41 -6.25 18.45
C ASP A 108 -7.28 -5.35 18.97
N ILE A 109 -7.42 -4.85 20.19
CA ILE A 109 -6.42 -4.00 20.85
C ILE A 109 -5.15 -4.80 21.12
N GLU A 110 -5.26 -6.03 21.62
CA GLU A 110 -4.11 -6.91 21.84
C GLU A 110 -3.38 -7.20 20.53
N ALA A 111 -4.11 -7.52 19.45
CA ALA A 111 -3.53 -7.76 18.13
C ALA A 111 -2.82 -6.52 17.55
N LEU A 112 -3.36 -5.32 17.74
CA LEU A 112 -2.71 -4.08 17.34
C LEU A 112 -1.43 -3.80 18.15
N GLN A 113 -1.43 -4.11 19.45
CA GLN A 113 -0.24 -3.96 20.30
C GLN A 113 0.86 -4.93 19.89
N GLU A 114 0.49 -6.18 19.56
CA GLU A 114 1.42 -7.19 19.05
C GLU A 114 2.04 -6.76 17.73
N SER A 115 1.25 -6.26 16.77
CA SER A 115 1.74 -5.72 15.50
C SER A 115 2.74 -4.58 15.68
N VAL A 116 2.53 -3.69 16.67
CA VAL A 116 3.49 -2.62 17.02
C VAL A 116 4.78 -3.20 17.61
N ALA A 117 4.69 -4.26 18.42
CA ALA A 117 5.86 -4.94 18.99
C ALA A 117 6.68 -5.67 17.92
N GLU A 118 6.02 -6.33 16.96
CA GLU A 118 6.67 -6.95 15.80
C GLU A 118 7.40 -5.91 14.96
N PHE A 119 6.78 -4.75 14.72
CA PHE A 119 7.41 -3.63 14.01
C PHE A 119 8.66 -3.13 14.74
N ALA A 120 8.65 -3.07 16.07
CA ALA A 120 9.82 -2.72 16.87
C ALA A 120 10.93 -3.75 16.72
N GLY A 121 10.62 -5.05 16.75
CA GLY A 121 11.59 -6.13 16.52
C GLY A 121 12.24 -6.09 15.14
N ALA A 122 11.44 -5.81 14.10
CA ALA A 122 11.93 -5.66 12.74
C ALA A 122 12.83 -4.41 12.59
N LEU A 123 12.53 -3.33 13.33
CA LEU A 123 13.36 -2.12 13.37
C LEU A 123 14.72 -2.38 14.03
N ASP A 124 14.74 -3.11 15.12
CA ASP A 124 15.99 -3.47 15.83
C ASP A 124 16.85 -4.43 14.98
N ALA A 125 16.22 -5.26 14.16
CA ALA A 125 16.90 -6.16 13.22
C ALA A 125 17.33 -5.48 11.90
N ASP A 126 16.99 -4.20 11.68
CA ASP A 126 17.19 -3.45 10.43
C ASP A 126 16.59 -4.17 9.19
N ASP A 127 15.49 -4.94 9.41
CA ASP A 127 14.79 -5.67 8.36
C ASP A 127 13.77 -4.77 7.65
N ILE A 128 14.25 -4.13 6.61
CA ILE A 128 13.49 -3.16 5.81
C ILE A 128 12.25 -3.79 5.15
N TYR A 129 12.35 -5.03 4.70
CA TYR A 129 11.24 -5.72 4.03
C TYR A 129 10.12 -6.04 5.03
N SER A 130 10.46 -6.57 6.19
CA SER A 130 9.50 -6.79 7.26
C SER A 130 8.87 -5.48 7.75
N LEU A 131 9.65 -4.40 7.87
CA LEU A 131 9.11 -3.08 8.24
C LEU A 131 8.08 -2.56 7.22
N MET A 132 8.28 -2.77 5.92
CA MET A 132 7.32 -2.36 4.89
C MET A 132 6.03 -3.15 4.97
N ASP A 133 6.13 -4.45 5.20
CA ASP A 133 4.98 -5.35 5.29
C ASP A 133 4.17 -5.07 6.56
N LEU A 134 4.83 -5.01 7.71
CA LEU A 134 4.22 -4.70 9.01
C LEU A 134 3.54 -3.33 9.03
N ASP A 135 4.13 -2.31 8.38
CA ASP A 135 3.48 -1.01 8.22
C ASP A 135 2.16 -1.12 7.41
N SER A 136 2.14 -1.93 6.34
CA SER A 136 0.91 -2.19 5.57
C SER A 136 -0.13 -2.94 6.39
N GLN A 137 0.28 -3.99 7.10
CA GLN A 137 -0.60 -4.81 7.95
C GLN A 137 -1.21 -3.99 9.08
N PHE A 138 -0.45 -3.12 9.74
CA PHE A 138 -0.97 -2.23 10.79
C PHE A 138 -2.15 -1.36 10.30
N HIS A 139 -2.01 -0.74 9.14
CA HIS A 139 -3.08 0.07 8.55
C HIS A 139 -4.26 -0.77 8.08
N GLU A 140 -4.02 -1.99 7.59
CA GLU A 140 -5.07 -2.94 7.19
C GLU A 140 -5.87 -3.43 8.40
N MET A 141 -5.20 -3.75 9.51
CA MET A 141 -5.86 -4.13 10.76
C MET A 141 -6.80 -3.03 11.27
N ILE A 142 -6.35 -1.77 11.26
CA ILE A 142 -7.20 -0.63 11.63
C ILE A 142 -8.42 -0.53 10.70
N ALA A 143 -8.26 -0.74 9.40
CA ALA A 143 -9.36 -0.72 8.44
C ALA A 143 -10.36 -1.87 8.69
N SER A 144 -9.88 -3.06 9.06
CA SER A 144 -10.69 -4.21 9.42
C SER A 144 -11.51 -3.93 10.69
N ILE A 145 -10.85 -3.46 11.76
CA ILE A 145 -11.49 -3.12 13.05
C ILE A 145 -12.54 -2.03 12.87
N ALA A 146 -12.30 -1.05 11.99
CA ALA A 146 -13.26 0.01 11.66
C ALA A 146 -14.59 -0.55 11.13
N SER A 147 -14.62 -1.78 10.64
CA SER A 147 -15.84 -2.50 10.22
C SER A 147 -16.74 -1.66 9.29
N ASN A 148 -16.12 -0.94 8.36
CA ASN A 148 -16.78 -0.14 7.32
C ASN A 148 -16.25 -0.54 5.95
N SER A 149 -16.94 -1.47 5.30
CA SER A 149 -16.52 -2.04 4.01
C SER A 149 -16.26 -0.98 2.94
N MET A 150 -17.08 0.07 2.86
CA MET A 150 -16.93 1.11 1.84
C MET A 150 -15.63 1.89 1.99
N LEU A 151 -15.23 2.23 3.24
CA LEU A 151 -13.97 2.91 3.50
C LEU A 151 -12.78 1.95 3.38
N ALA A 152 -12.93 0.68 3.79
CA ALA A 152 -11.92 -0.34 3.63
C ALA A 152 -11.61 -0.60 2.14
N ASP A 153 -12.63 -0.76 1.30
CA ASP A 153 -12.50 -0.93 -0.14
C ASP A 153 -11.84 0.30 -0.80
N ALA A 154 -12.21 1.50 -0.35
CA ALA A 154 -11.60 2.73 -0.85
C ALA A 154 -10.11 2.81 -0.50
N ARG A 155 -9.73 2.39 0.72
CA ARG A 155 -8.32 2.32 1.16
C ARG A 155 -7.56 1.24 0.39
N GLU A 156 -8.14 0.05 0.22
CA GLU A 156 -7.51 -1.06 -0.52
C GLU A 156 -7.11 -0.64 -1.94
N ARG A 157 -7.94 0.14 -2.63
CA ARG A 157 -7.60 0.70 -3.95
C ARG A 157 -6.38 1.60 -3.94
N LEU A 158 -6.05 2.22 -2.80
CA LEU A 158 -4.85 3.04 -2.65
C LEU A 158 -3.60 2.23 -2.32
N ASP A 159 -3.74 1.00 -1.80
CA ASP A 159 -2.62 0.19 -1.29
C ASP A 159 -1.52 -0.05 -2.33
N ASN A 160 -1.91 -0.32 -3.56
CA ASN A 160 -0.97 -0.53 -4.64
C ASN A 160 -0.16 0.74 -4.95
N CYS A 161 -0.82 1.90 -4.96
CA CYS A 161 -0.16 3.19 -5.13
C CYS A 161 0.74 3.52 -3.93
N ILE A 162 0.29 3.19 -2.71
CA ILE A 162 1.08 3.38 -1.47
C ILE A 162 2.36 2.54 -1.54
N ALA A 163 2.27 1.27 -1.94
CA ALA A 163 3.43 0.40 -2.09
C ALA A 163 4.44 0.96 -3.11
N ILE A 164 3.97 1.40 -4.28
CA ILE A 164 4.82 2.02 -5.32
C ILE A 164 5.48 3.32 -4.79
N ALA A 165 4.72 4.18 -4.11
CA ALA A 165 5.24 5.41 -3.54
C ALA A 165 6.32 5.14 -2.49
N ARG A 166 6.13 4.13 -1.63
CA ARG A 166 7.12 3.68 -0.65
C ARG A 166 8.41 3.21 -1.31
N VAL A 167 8.31 2.30 -2.29
CA VAL A 167 9.49 1.79 -3.02
C VAL A 167 10.28 2.91 -3.67
N THR A 168 9.60 3.94 -4.19
CA THR A 168 10.25 5.11 -4.75
C THR A 168 11.04 5.91 -3.71
N SER A 169 10.61 5.92 -2.44
CA SER A 169 11.24 6.64 -1.33
C SER A 169 12.37 5.88 -0.65
N LEU A 170 12.46 4.55 -0.83
CA LEU A 170 13.39 3.65 -0.14
C LEU A 170 14.87 4.08 -0.20
N ARG A 171 15.24 4.87 -1.19
CA ARG A 171 16.64 5.31 -1.40
C ARG A 171 17.08 6.49 -0.53
N ARG A 172 16.20 7.13 0.26
CA ARG A 172 16.51 8.44 0.85
C ARG A 172 16.77 8.52 2.35
N SER A 173 16.24 7.67 3.21
CA SER A 173 16.55 7.66 4.67
C SER A 173 15.58 6.76 5.47
N GLN A 174 15.73 5.44 5.36
CA GLN A 174 14.73 4.51 5.90
C GLN A 174 14.72 4.38 7.42
N HIS A 175 15.87 4.19 8.05
CA HIS A 175 15.91 3.92 9.49
C HIS A 175 15.26 5.03 10.34
N LYS A 176 15.57 6.30 10.06
CA LYS A 176 14.92 7.43 10.76
C LYS A 176 13.42 7.51 10.54
N THR A 177 12.98 7.17 9.34
CA THR A 177 11.56 7.16 8.96
C THR A 177 10.82 6.04 9.67
N SER A 178 11.43 4.85 9.80
CA SER A 178 10.83 3.70 10.48
C SER A 178 10.74 3.89 12.00
N ALA A 179 11.79 4.44 12.64
CA ALA A 179 11.75 4.79 14.05
C ALA A 179 10.65 5.83 14.38
N LEU A 180 10.42 6.79 13.47
CA LEU A 180 9.31 7.74 13.61
C LEU A 180 7.96 7.03 13.45
N SER A 181 7.84 6.07 12.50
CA SER A 181 6.63 5.25 12.35
C SER A 181 6.30 4.51 13.62
N LEU A 182 7.26 3.80 14.21
CA LEU A 182 7.05 3.04 15.43
C LEU A 182 6.42 3.91 16.52
N LYS A 183 6.99 5.11 16.76
CA LYS A 183 6.44 6.06 17.73
C LYS A 183 5.00 6.47 17.39
N GLU A 184 4.71 6.70 16.12
CA GLU A 184 3.40 7.15 15.66
C GLU A 184 2.38 6.01 15.73
N HIS A 185 2.74 4.79 15.31
CA HIS A 185 1.88 3.61 15.43
C HIS A 185 1.55 3.32 16.91
N THR A 186 2.53 3.42 17.81
CA THR A 186 2.30 3.30 19.26
C THR A 186 1.27 4.33 19.75
N GLN A 187 1.32 5.58 19.28
CA GLN A 187 0.38 6.63 19.68
C GLN A 187 -1.03 6.41 19.10
N ILE A 188 -1.13 5.89 17.88
CA ILE A 188 -2.42 5.55 17.25
C ILE A 188 -3.04 4.36 18.00
N CYS A 189 -2.27 3.30 18.24
CA CYS A 189 -2.70 2.12 18.98
C CYS A 189 -3.18 2.50 20.39
N ALA A 190 -2.44 3.33 21.12
CA ALA A 190 -2.86 3.82 22.44
C ALA A 190 -4.18 4.59 22.39
N ALA A 191 -4.41 5.42 21.37
CA ALA A 191 -5.66 6.14 21.22
C ALA A 191 -6.84 5.22 20.90
N ILE A 192 -6.62 4.14 20.14
CA ILE A 192 -7.62 3.09 19.88
C ILE A 192 -7.92 2.33 21.17
N ALA A 193 -6.90 1.95 21.94
CA ALA A 193 -7.06 1.26 23.22
C ALA A 193 -7.77 2.09 24.28
N GLU A 194 -7.67 3.41 24.23
CA GLU A 194 -8.42 4.34 25.07
C GLU A 194 -9.86 4.58 24.56
N HIS A 195 -10.27 3.98 23.45
CA HIS A 195 -11.54 4.23 22.75
C HIS A 195 -11.79 5.73 22.44
N ASP A 196 -10.69 6.52 22.30
CA ASP A 196 -10.78 7.93 21.94
C ASP A 196 -10.71 8.14 20.43
N GLY A 197 -11.85 8.05 19.76
CA GLY A 197 -11.97 8.17 18.31
C GLY A 197 -11.41 9.48 17.78
N LYS A 198 -11.61 10.61 18.48
CA LYS A 198 -11.08 11.92 18.06
C LYS A 198 -9.55 11.97 18.15
N LYS A 199 -8.99 11.36 19.18
CA LYS A 199 -7.54 11.25 19.35
C LYS A 199 -6.93 10.33 18.29
N ALA A 200 -7.54 9.19 18.03
CA ALA A 200 -7.10 8.24 16.99
C ALA A 200 -7.11 8.90 15.59
N GLU A 201 -8.20 9.58 15.23
CA GLU A 201 -8.33 10.33 13.99
C GLU A 201 -7.20 11.36 13.84
N ARG A 202 -6.98 12.19 14.85
CA ARG A 202 -5.92 13.19 14.83
C ARG A 202 -4.53 12.57 14.70
N ARG A 203 -4.22 11.51 15.44
CA ARG A 203 -2.93 10.83 15.39
C ARG A 203 -2.66 10.20 14.03
N MET A 204 -3.66 9.57 13.43
CA MET A 204 -3.54 9.02 12.08
C MET A 204 -3.33 10.14 11.05
N ALA A 205 -4.08 11.23 11.11
CA ALA A 205 -3.89 12.37 10.21
C ALA A 205 -2.46 12.95 10.32
N GLU A 206 -1.94 13.13 11.54
CA GLU A 206 -0.57 13.59 11.78
C GLU A 206 0.47 12.64 11.16
N HIS A 207 0.27 11.31 11.33
CA HIS A 207 1.11 10.27 10.76
C HIS A 207 1.16 10.37 9.24
N ILE A 208 0.01 10.39 8.56
CA ILE A 208 -0.06 10.45 7.09
C ILE A 208 0.59 11.74 6.55
N ARG A 209 0.34 12.91 7.18
CA ARG A 209 0.97 14.18 6.78
C ARG A 209 2.49 14.15 6.86
N LYS A 210 3.04 13.57 7.93
CA LYS A 210 4.49 13.43 8.07
C LYS A 210 5.08 12.51 7.01
N ARG A 211 4.36 11.43 6.66
CA ARG A 211 4.73 10.54 5.55
C ARG A 211 4.78 11.30 4.24
N ARG A 212 3.74 12.06 3.91
CA ARG A 212 3.72 12.92 2.72
C ARG A 212 4.92 13.85 2.67
N THR A 213 5.17 14.56 3.76
CA THR A 213 6.28 15.51 3.84
C THR A 213 7.64 14.82 3.68
N GLY A 214 7.81 13.63 4.27
CA GLY A 214 9.04 12.85 4.13
C GLY A 214 9.30 12.40 2.70
N LEU A 215 8.25 12.07 1.97
CA LEU A 215 8.33 11.56 0.60
C LEU A 215 8.61 12.69 -0.42
N LEU A 216 7.89 13.81 -0.31
CA LEU A 216 7.96 14.93 -1.25
C LEU A 216 9.10 15.92 -0.95
N GLY A 217 9.72 15.84 0.25
CA GLY A 217 10.61 16.88 0.75
C GLY A 217 9.84 18.12 1.21
N LYS A 218 10.55 19.11 1.77
CA LYS A 218 9.90 20.32 2.35
C LYS A 218 9.32 21.29 1.32
N THR A 219 9.38 20.99 0.02
CA THR A 219 8.95 21.89 -1.04
C THR A 219 8.26 21.15 -2.19
N ALA A 220 6.93 21.11 -2.17
CA ALA A 220 6.12 21.11 -3.38
C ALA A 220 4.80 21.82 -3.11
N PRO A 221 4.67 23.12 -3.37
CA PRO A 221 3.35 23.70 -3.57
C PRO A 221 2.76 23.08 -4.85
N LYS A 222 1.44 22.78 -4.86
CA LYS A 222 0.70 22.49 -6.09
C LYS A 222 1.02 23.60 -7.10
N VAL A 223 1.64 23.23 -8.19
CA VAL A 223 1.71 24.15 -9.34
C VAL A 223 0.27 24.31 -9.81
N ALA A 224 -0.26 25.53 -9.70
CA ALA A 224 -1.56 25.85 -10.25
C ALA A 224 -1.51 25.53 -11.76
N THR A 225 -2.31 24.56 -12.18
CA THR A 225 -2.54 24.28 -13.59
C THR A 225 -3.16 25.52 -14.21
N THR A 226 -2.33 26.33 -14.84
CA THR A 226 -2.79 27.39 -15.72
C THR A 226 -3.44 26.71 -16.91
N THR A 227 -4.78 26.68 -16.92
CA THR A 227 -5.56 26.34 -18.11
C THR A 227 -5.13 27.27 -19.22
N ALA A 228 -4.53 26.72 -20.28
CA ALA A 228 -4.28 27.44 -21.51
C ALA A 228 -5.64 27.92 -22.07
N PRO A 229 -5.75 29.18 -22.51
CA PRO A 229 -6.92 29.62 -23.22
C PRO A 229 -7.02 28.98 -24.60
N ALA A 230 -8.27 28.75 -25.03
CA ALA A 230 -8.72 28.12 -26.27
C ALA A 230 -8.08 28.67 -27.54
#